data_3e8c66d4df68b0bbf8d78ed2fe4959b7
#
_entry.id   3e8c66d4df68b0bbf8d78ed2fe4959b7
#
_cell.length_a   1.000
_cell.length_b   1.000
_cell.length_c   1.000
_cell.angle_alpha   90.00
_cell.angle_beta   90.00
_cell.angle_gamma   90.00
#
_symmetry.space_group_name_H-M   'P 1'
#
loop_
_entity.id
_entity.type
_entity.pdbx_description
1 polymer ?
#
loop_
_entity_poly.entity_id
_entity_poly.type
_entity_poly.pdbx_seq_one_letter_code
_entity_poly.pdbx_strand_id
1 'polypeptide(L)'
;MAVVFLLVFLSTECWGFSADAFLRASVATGIPVELLLAISHVESGFHPHAINVSGRPFLPYSEYEALGLLKRSGDNVDIGLMQVNWGYWGNKFGLSKSELLDPQLNVLVGAKILEHCVRASGSWWKGVGLYHSPESFRQRAYVEKVWRSYRLVLTKMGT
;
A
#
# COMPACT_ATOMS: atom_id res chain seq x y z
N MET A 1 -19.09 5.97 15.67
CA MET A 1 -18.51 7.32 15.80
C MET A 1 -17.01 7.41 15.51
N ALA A 2 -16.24 6.31 15.51
CA ALA A 2 -14.79 6.33 15.20
C ALA A 2 -14.46 6.63 13.73
N VAL A 3 -15.34 6.30 12.78
CA VAL A 3 -15.11 6.49 11.34
C VAL A 3 -15.05 7.97 10.92
N VAL A 4 -15.75 8.85 11.66
CA VAL A 4 -15.79 10.29 11.33
C VAL A 4 -14.48 11.01 11.68
N PHE A 5 -13.70 10.51 12.65
CA PHE A 5 -12.42 11.11 13.04
C PHE A 5 -11.27 10.80 12.08
N LEU A 6 -11.33 9.68 11.34
CA LEU A 6 -10.32 9.33 10.33
C LEU A 6 -10.37 10.30 9.14
N LEU A 7 -11.56 10.86 8.82
CA LEU A 7 -11.74 11.79 7.71
C LEU A 7 -11.11 13.17 7.96
N VAL A 8 -10.84 13.56 9.19
CA VAL A 8 -10.31 14.89 9.53
C VAL A 8 -8.78 14.95 9.43
N PHE A 9 -8.07 13.81 9.45
CA PHE A 9 -6.60 13.79 9.43
C PHE A 9 -5.96 13.48 8.08
N LEU A 10 -6.70 12.88 7.18
CA LEU A 10 -6.35 12.87 5.78
C LEU A 10 -6.95 14.17 5.23
N SER A 11 -6.16 15.21 5.11
CA SER A 11 -6.56 16.41 4.36
C SER A 11 -6.90 15.91 2.95
N THR A 12 -8.19 15.58 2.77
CA THR A 12 -8.76 14.95 1.58
C THR A 12 -8.63 15.83 0.34
N GLU A 13 -8.16 17.05 0.50
CA GLU A 13 -8.05 18.04 -0.56
C GLU A 13 -6.80 17.89 -1.43
N CYS A 14 -5.80 17.09 -1.02
CA CYS A 14 -4.55 17.00 -1.77
C CYS A 14 -4.40 15.78 -2.69
N TRP A 15 -5.10 14.64 -2.43
CA TRP A 15 -4.73 13.39 -3.09
C TRP A 15 -5.87 12.61 -3.74
N GLY A 16 -7.11 13.07 -3.68
CA GLY A 16 -8.24 12.49 -4.45
C GLY A 16 -8.60 11.02 -4.17
N PHE A 17 -8.00 10.37 -3.16
CA PHE A 17 -8.38 9.02 -2.77
C PHE A 17 -9.24 9.02 -1.51
N SER A 18 -10.21 8.12 -1.46
CA SER A 18 -11.13 7.98 -0.35
C SER A 18 -10.59 7.00 0.70
N ALA A 19 -10.71 7.35 1.98
CA ALA A 19 -10.51 6.42 3.11
C ALA A 19 -11.38 5.14 2.96
N ASP A 20 -12.43 5.21 2.19
CA ASP A 20 -13.32 4.11 1.83
C ASP A 20 -12.58 2.96 1.13
N ALA A 21 -11.52 3.24 0.33
CA ALA A 21 -10.70 2.21 -0.29
C ALA A 21 -10.08 1.24 0.73
N PHE A 22 -9.56 1.79 1.83
CA PHE A 22 -8.97 1.00 2.91
C PHE A 22 -10.01 0.22 3.70
N LEU A 23 -11.16 0.81 3.96
CA LEU A 23 -12.27 0.13 4.65
C LEU A 23 -12.81 -1.04 3.80
N ARG A 24 -13.04 -0.84 2.51
CA ARG A 24 -13.48 -1.90 1.59
C ARG A 24 -12.46 -3.03 1.49
N ALA A 25 -11.19 -2.72 1.36
CA ALA A 25 -10.12 -3.71 1.32
C ALA A 25 -10.03 -4.49 2.64
N SER A 26 -10.18 -3.82 3.78
CA SER A 26 -10.23 -4.45 5.11
C SER A 26 -11.39 -5.45 5.22
N VAL A 27 -12.60 -5.04 4.84
CA VAL A 27 -13.77 -5.93 4.82
C VAL A 27 -13.56 -7.13 3.89
N ALA A 28 -12.98 -6.91 2.71
CA ALA A 28 -12.79 -7.96 1.70
C ALA A 28 -11.73 -9.00 2.08
N THR A 29 -10.73 -8.63 2.90
CA THR A 29 -9.56 -9.48 3.20
C THR A 29 -9.46 -9.88 4.67
N GLY A 30 -10.21 -9.22 5.57
CA GLY A 30 -10.06 -9.38 7.02
C GLY A 30 -8.78 -8.75 7.59
N ILE A 31 -8.00 -8.03 6.78
CA ILE A 31 -6.83 -7.29 7.26
C ILE A 31 -7.30 -6.01 7.99
N PRO A 32 -6.84 -5.74 9.23
CA PRO A 32 -7.22 -4.53 9.94
C PRO A 32 -6.93 -3.27 9.12
N VAL A 33 -7.88 -2.34 9.07
CA VAL A 33 -7.75 -1.09 8.30
C VAL A 33 -6.56 -0.27 8.77
N GLU A 34 -6.28 -0.28 10.07
CA GLU A 34 -5.14 0.40 10.69
C GLU A 34 -3.80 -0.13 10.16
N LEU A 35 -3.73 -1.44 9.90
CA LEU A 35 -2.53 -2.06 9.35
C LEU A 35 -2.34 -1.71 7.88
N LEU A 36 -3.42 -1.68 7.09
CA LEU A 36 -3.37 -1.21 5.70
C LEU A 36 -2.93 0.24 5.61
N LEU A 37 -3.46 1.11 6.47
CA LEU A 37 -3.05 2.51 6.56
C LEU A 37 -1.58 2.64 6.95
N ALA A 38 -1.12 1.86 7.93
CA ALA A 38 0.27 1.90 8.37
C ALA A 38 1.24 1.49 7.26
N ILE A 39 0.89 0.47 6.48
CA ILE A 39 1.69 0.02 5.33
C ILE A 39 1.70 1.10 4.24
N SER A 40 0.55 1.61 3.83
CA SER A 40 0.48 2.67 2.82
C SER A 40 1.27 3.92 3.21
N HIS A 41 1.23 4.30 4.49
CA HIS A 41 2.06 5.39 5.00
C HIS A 41 3.56 5.11 4.83
N VAL A 42 4.01 3.89 5.12
CA VAL A 42 5.43 3.50 4.99
C VAL A 42 5.85 3.38 3.53
N GLU A 43 4.98 2.84 2.67
CA GLU A 43 5.28 2.56 1.26
C GLU A 43 5.30 3.82 0.39
N SER A 44 4.30 4.66 0.53
CA SER A 44 4.08 5.80 -0.38
C SER A 44 3.88 7.15 0.30
N GLY A 45 3.79 7.19 1.64
CA GLY A 45 3.31 8.38 2.35
C GLY A 45 1.90 8.79 1.95
N PHE A 46 1.07 7.82 1.57
CA PHE A 46 -0.28 8.02 1.01
C PHE A 46 -0.31 8.71 -0.36
N HIS A 47 0.80 8.67 -1.12
CA HIS A 47 0.84 9.25 -2.46
C HIS A 47 0.27 8.26 -3.50
N PRO A 48 -0.90 8.53 -4.12
CA PRO A 48 -1.57 7.56 -4.99
C PRO A 48 -0.79 7.27 -6.29
N HIS A 49 -0.01 8.22 -6.75
CA HIS A 49 0.80 8.10 -7.97
C HIS A 49 2.26 7.74 -7.68
N ALA A 50 2.60 7.31 -6.46
CA ALA A 50 3.96 6.89 -6.14
C ALA A 50 4.40 5.73 -7.03
N ILE A 51 5.58 5.82 -7.60
CA ILE A 51 6.17 4.80 -8.48
C ILE A 51 7.62 4.60 -8.08
N ASN A 52 8.03 3.34 -7.95
CA ASN A 52 9.43 3.00 -7.77
C ASN A 52 9.90 2.15 -8.95
N VAL A 53 10.84 2.66 -9.73
CA VAL A 53 11.41 1.95 -10.88
C VAL A 53 12.79 1.41 -10.50
N SER A 54 12.89 0.11 -10.32
CA SER A 54 14.17 -0.57 -10.00
C SER A 54 14.92 0.07 -8.82
N GLY A 55 14.19 0.42 -7.74
CA GLY A 55 14.75 1.03 -6.53
C GLY A 55 14.85 2.56 -6.56
N ARG A 56 14.42 3.21 -7.65
CA ARG A 56 14.38 4.68 -7.76
C ARG A 56 12.96 5.19 -7.54
N PRO A 57 12.67 5.91 -6.45
CA PRO A 57 11.34 6.44 -6.18
C PRO A 57 11.06 7.70 -6.99
N PHE A 58 9.81 7.81 -7.43
CA PHE A 58 9.22 8.97 -8.11
C PHE A 58 7.87 9.28 -7.48
N LEU A 59 7.54 10.57 -7.37
CA LEU A 59 6.27 11.08 -6.86
C LEU A 59 5.63 12.01 -7.90
N PRO A 60 5.04 11.47 -8.98
CA PRO A 60 4.38 12.27 -10.01
C PRO A 60 3.23 13.11 -9.44
N TYR A 61 3.09 14.35 -9.91
CA TYR A 61 2.00 15.24 -9.48
C TYR A 61 0.64 14.82 -10.02
N SER A 62 0.62 14.04 -11.11
CA SER A 62 -0.62 13.66 -11.79
C SER A 62 -0.56 12.22 -12.28
N GLU A 63 -1.74 11.65 -12.50
CA GLU A 63 -1.87 10.35 -13.16
C GLU A 63 -1.23 10.36 -14.57
N TYR A 64 -1.35 11.47 -15.30
CA TYR A 64 -0.74 11.61 -16.62
C TYR A 64 0.79 11.45 -16.58
N GLU A 65 1.46 12.08 -15.62
CA GLU A 65 2.90 11.92 -15.42
C GLU A 65 3.27 10.50 -15.01
N ALA A 66 2.47 9.91 -14.10
CA ALA A 66 2.65 8.54 -13.66
C ALA A 66 2.54 7.56 -14.84
N LEU A 67 1.52 7.69 -15.68
CA LEU A 67 1.36 6.90 -16.89
C LEU A 67 2.54 7.05 -17.85
N GLY A 68 3.07 8.26 -17.99
CA GLY A 68 4.28 8.53 -18.78
C GLY A 68 5.52 7.79 -18.27
N LEU A 69 5.70 7.69 -16.95
CA LEU A 69 6.76 6.89 -16.32
C LEU A 69 6.54 5.39 -16.54
N LEU A 70 5.33 4.89 -16.32
CA LEU A 70 4.99 3.48 -16.45
C LEU A 70 5.18 2.94 -17.87
N LYS A 71 4.88 3.76 -18.90
CA LYS A 71 5.12 3.40 -20.31
C LYS A 71 6.59 3.14 -20.60
N ARG A 72 7.50 3.79 -19.88
CA ARG A 72 8.96 3.66 -20.07
C ARG A 72 9.61 2.72 -19.06
N SER A 73 8.88 2.29 -18.03
CA SER A 73 9.40 1.38 -17.01
C SER A 73 9.46 -0.06 -17.51
N GLY A 74 10.47 -0.80 -17.07
CA GLY A 74 10.52 -2.26 -17.17
C GLY A 74 9.55 -2.93 -16.18
N ASP A 75 9.68 -4.23 -16.04
CA ASP A 75 8.78 -5.03 -15.20
C ASP A 75 9.03 -4.84 -13.69
N ASN A 76 10.26 -4.51 -13.30
CA ASN A 76 10.57 -4.22 -11.90
C ASN A 76 10.15 -2.81 -11.52
N VAL A 77 8.86 -2.66 -11.27
CA VAL A 77 8.21 -1.39 -10.90
C VAL A 77 7.17 -1.62 -9.80
N ASP A 78 7.26 -0.81 -8.72
CA ASP A 78 6.28 -0.78 -7.65
C ASP A 78 5.36 0.42 -7.86
N ILE A 79 4.05 0.22 -7.68
CA ILE A 79 3.03 1.19 -8.11
C ILE A 79 2.05 1.50 -6.99
N GLY A 80 1.76 2.78 -6.81
CA GLY A 80 0.62 3.30 -6.06
C GLY A 80 0.78 3.29 -4.54
N LEU A 81 -0.35 3.44 -3.86
CA LEU A 81 -0.45 3.58 -2.40
C LEU A 81 0.25 2.46 -1.62
N MET A 82 0.09 1.22 -2.09
CA MET A 82 0.60 0.02 -1.44
C MET A 82 1.91 -0.49 -2.09
N GLN A 83 2.48 0.28 -3.05
CA GLN A 83 3.69 -0.07 -3.80
C GLN A 83 3.68 -1.53 -4.29
N VAL A 84 2.61 -1.88 -5.02
CA VAL A 84 2.44 -3.21 -5.59
C VAL A 84 3.45 -3.42 -6.70
N ASN A 85 4.35 -4.42 -6.56
CA ASN A 85 5.30 -4.77 -7.63
C ASN A 85 4.56 -5.41 -8.81
N TRP A 86 4.57 -4.73 -9.95
CA TRP A 86 3.83 -5.17 -11.14
C TRP A 86 4.43 -6.44 -11.75
N GLY A 87 5.74 -6.54 -11.86
CA GLY A 87 6.41 -7.68 -12.49
C GLY A 87 6.12 -9.00 -11.79
N TYR A 88 5.96 -8.98 -10.47
CA TYR A 88 5.67 -10.18 -9.70
C TYR A 88 4.16 -10.38 -9.48
N TRP A 89 3.44 -9.35 -9.04
CA TRP A 89 2.04 -9.47 -8.66
C TRP A 89 1.07 -9.06 -9.76
N GLY A 90 1.38 -8.01 -10.55
CA GLY A 90 0.50 -7.54 -11.61
C GLY A 90 0.10 -8.65 -12.58
N ASN A 91 1.08 -9.41 -13.05
CA ASN A 91 0.84 -10.56 -13.92
C ASN A 91 -0.04 -11.64 -13.27
N LYS A 92 0.15 -11.90 -11.96
CA LYS A 92 -0.65 -12.91 -11.23
C LYS A 92 -2.10 -12.51 -11.06
N PHE A 93 -2.38 -11.21 -10.96
CA PHE A 93 -3.73 -10.66 -10.89
C PHE A 93 -4.32 -10.33 -12.26
N GLY A 94 -3.56 -10.49 -13.34
CA GLY A 94 -3.98 -10.15 -14.71
C GLY A 94 -4.19 -8.65 -14.92
N LEU A 95 -3.44 -7.80 -14.19
CA LEU A 95 -3.59 -6.36 -14.21
C LEU A 95 -2.48 -5.70 -15.02
N SER A 96 -2.84 -4.64 -15.74
CA SER A 96 -1.89 -3.72 -16.37
C SER A 96 -1.27 -2.77 -15.32
N LYS A 97 -0.15 -2.14 -15.67
CA LYS A 97 0.48 -1.12 -14.84
C LYS A 97 -0.45 0.08 -14.59
N SER A 98 -1.22 0.47 -15.61
CA SER A 98 -2.16 1.60 -15.49
C SER A 98 -3.33 1.30 -14.56
N GLU A 99 -3.85 0.08 -14.53
CA GLU A 99 -4.91 -0.30 -13.60
C GLU A 99 -4.44 -0.24 -12.15
N LEU A 100 -3.17 -0.55 -11.88
CA LEU A 100 -2.60 -0.42 -10.52
C LEU A 100 -2.43 1.04 -10.05
N LEU A 101 -2.62 2.04 -10.90
CA LEU A 101 -2.70 3.45 -10.48
C LEU A 101 -4.05 3.80 -9.86
N ASP A 102 -5.13 3.03 -10.13
CA ASP A 102 -6.39 3.23 -9.43
C ASP A 102 -6.22 2.99 -7.94
N PRO A 103 -6.48 3.99 -7.08
CA PRO A 103 -6.21 3.88 -5.64
C PRO A 103 -7.04 2.78 -4.96
N GLN A 104 -8.28 2.55 -5.38
CA GLN A 104 -9.15 1.54 -4.78
C GLN A 104 -8.65 0.14 -5.13
N LEU A 105 -8.33 -0.08 -6.40
CA LEU A 105 -7.79 -1.35 -6.87
C LEU A 105 -6.41 -1.62 -6.26
N ASN A 106 -5.55 -0.60 -6.18
CA ASN A 106 -4.22 -0.72 -5.60
C ASN A 106 -4.26 -1.17 -4.14
N VAL A 107 -5.10 -0.52 -3.31
CA VAL A 107 -5.26 -0.89 -1.90
C VAL A 107 -5.84 -2.29 -1.76
N LEU A 108 -6.83 -2.67 -2.58
CA LEU A 108 -7.41 -4.01 -2.55
C LEU A 108 -6.37 -5.09 -2.92
N VAL A 109 -5.58 -4.86 -3.97
CA VAL A 109 -4.52 -5.79 -4.40
C VAL A 109 -3.44 -5.91 -3.33
N GLY A 110 -2.98 -4.79 -2.78
CA GLY A 110 -2.02 -4.77 -1.67
C GLY A 110 -2.53 -5.52 -0.44
N ALA A 111 -3.81 -5.34 -0.08
CA ALA A 111 -4.44 -6.06 1.02
C ALA A 111 -4.50 -7.58 0.77
N LYS A 112 -4.82 -8.01 -0.46
CA LYS A 112 -4.80 -9.44 -0.84
C LYS A 112 -3.41 -10.04 -0.81
N ILE A 113 -2.39 -9.30 -1.21
CA ILE A 113 -0.99 -9.72 -1.10
C ILE A 113 -0.62 -9.91 0.38
N LEU A 114 -0.97 -8.94 1.23
CA LEU A 114 -0.70 -9.03 2.65
C LEU A 114 -1.46 -10.20 3.30
N GLU A 115 -2.72 -10.42 2.95
CA GLU A 115 -3.50 -11.59 3.38
C GLU A 115 -2.77 -12.89 3.04
N HIS A 116 -2.31 -13.02 1.80
CA HIS A 116 -1.53 -14.18 1.36
C HIS A 116 -0.27 -14.37 2.20
N CYS A 117 0.49 -13.31 2.46
CA CYS A 117 1.71 -13.35 3.27
C CYS A 117 1.44 -13.74 4.74
N VAL A 118 0.36 -13.19 5.33
CA VAL A 118 -0.06 -13.53 6.70
C VAL A 118 -0.46 -15.00 6.80
N ARG A 119 -1.25 -15.49 5.86
CA ARG A 119 -1.66 -16.91 5.82
C ARG A 119 -0.46 -17.84 5.62
N ALA A 120 0.45 -17.51 4.73
CA ALA A 120 1.64 -18.31 4.46
C ALA A 120 2.61 -18.39 5.66
N SER A 121 2.70 -17.30 6.46
CA SER A 121 3.61 -17.23 7.61
C SER A 121 2.98 -17.65 8.94
N GLY A 122 1.65 -17.73 9.01
CA GLY A 122 0.88 -17.97 10.23
C GLY A 122 0.99 -16.85 11.29
N SER A 123 1.46 -15.67 10.93
CA SER A 123 1.68 -14.54 11.84
C SER A 123 1.54 -13.20 11.14
N TRP A 124 0.84 -12.26 11.77
CA TRP A 124 0.66 -10.91 11.26
C TRP A 124 1.99 -10.21 10.92
N TRP A 125 2.90 -10.14 11.88
CA TRP A 125 4.16 -9.41 11.72
C TRP A 125 5.16 -10.11 10.82
N LYS A 126 5.14 -11.45 10.77
CA LYS A 126 5.92 -12.19 9.77
C LYS A 126 5.35 -11.94 8.37
N GLY A 127 4.02 -11.91 8.23
CA GLY A 127 3.34 -11.58 6.97
C GLY A 127 3.68 -10.17 6.49
N VAL A 128 3.69 -9.18 7.38
CA VAL A 128 4.15 -7.81 7.07
C VAL A 128 5.59 -7.81 6.56
N GLY A 129 6.49 -8.58 7.17
CA GLY A 129 7.86 -8.70 6.69
C GLY A 129 7.94 -9.32 5.29
N LEU A 130 7.20 -10.41 5.05
CA LEU A 130 7.13 -11.09 3.75
C LEU A 130 6.51 -10.23 2.64
N TYR A 131 5.58 -9.36 3.00
CA TYR A 131 5.00 -8.39 2.06
C TYR A 131 6.07 -7.54 1.39
N HIS A 132 7.03 -7.07 2.18
CA HIS A 132 8.11 -6.22 1.69
C HIS A 132 9.23 -6.98 0.97
N SER A 133 9.62 -8.14 1.50
CA SER A 133 10.75 -8.88 0.93
C SER A 133 10.77 -10.34 1.41
N PRO A 134 11.19 -11.29 0.57
CA PRO A 134 11.49 -12.65 1.03
C PRO A 134 12.75 -12.71 1.92
N GLU A 135 13.60 -11.69 1.90
CA GLU A 135 14.89 -11.68 2.61
C GLU A 135 14.73 -11.22 4.07
N SER A 136 15.05 -12.10 5.02
CA SER A 136 14.81 -11.88 6.46
C SER A 136 15.47 -10.62 7.04
N PHE A 137 16.63 -10.22 6.54
CA PHE A 137 17.31 -9.03 7.04
C PHE A 137 16.58 -7.73 6.64
N ARG A 138 15.90 -7.71 5.47
CA ARG A 138 15.09 -6.58 5.04
C ARG A 138 13.76 -6.50 5.80
N GLN A 139 13.21 -7.67 6.16
CA GLN A 139 11.94 -7.77 6.87
C GLN A 139 11.96 -7.05 8.22
N ARG A 140 13.03 -7.23 9.02
CA ARG A 140 13.11 -6.65 10.38
C ARG A 140 12.98 -5.12 10.36
N ALA A 141 13.81 -4.46 9.56
CA ALA A 141 13.79 -3.00 9.47
C ALA A 141 12.44 -2.46 8.96
N TYR A 142 11.82 -3.18 8.01
CA TYR A 142 10.51 -2.83 7.49
C TYR A 142 9.41 -3.00 8.54
N VAL A 143 9.37 -4.14 9.22
CA VAL A 143 8.40 -4.40 10.30
C VAL A 143 8.46 -3.34 11.39
N GLU A 144 9.67 -2.90 11.78
CA GLU A 144 9.82 -1.80 12.75
C GLU A 144 9.20 -0.49 12.26
N LYS A 145 9.38 -0.14 10.98
CA LYS A 145 8.78 1.07 10.39
C LYS A 145 7.25 0.97 10.39
N VAL A 146 6.71 -0.17 9.93
CA VAL A 146 5.26 -0.40 9.92
C VAL A 146 4.69 -0.41 11.33
N TRP A 147 5.37 -1.02 12.30
CA TRP A 147 4.94 -1.01 13.70
C TRP A 147 4.83 0.41 14.27
N ARG A 148 5.83 1.27 14.02
CA ARG A 148 5.79 2.68 14.45
C ARG A 148 4.62 3.42 13.81
N SER A 149 4.41 3.24 12.51
CA SER A 149 3.29 3.82 11.78
C SER A 149 1.95 3.31 12.31
N TYR A 150 1.83 2.00 12.57
CA TYR A 150 0.63 1.37 13.11
C TYR A 150 0.24 1.96 14.48
N ARG A 151 1.19 2.10 15.39
CA ARG A 151 0.96 2.77 16.68
C ARG A 151 0.48 4.22 16.52
N LEU A 152 1.07 4.95 15.57
CA LEU A 152 0.65 6.32 15.28
C LEU A 152 -0.80 6.37 14.77
N VAL A 153 -1.17 5.45 13.87
CA VAL A 153 -2.54 5.32 13.36
C VAL A 153 -3.51 5.02 14.49
N LEU A 154 -3.22 4.04 15.35
CA LEU A 154 -4.06 3.70 16.50
C LEU A 154 -4.29 4.93 17.41
N THR A 155 -3.22 5.63 17.78
CA THR A 155 -3.32 6.84 18.62
C THR A 155 -4.23 7.90 17.98
N LYS A 156 -4.14 8.08 16.67
CA LYS A 156 -4.96 9.06 15.95
C LYS A 156 -6.41 8.62 15.77
N MET A 157 -6.67 7.33 15.73
CA MET A 157 -8.03 6.78 15.65
C MET A 157 -8.74 6.71 17.00
N GLY A 158 -8.03 6.98 18.11
CA GLY A 158 -8.62 6.98 19.46
C GLY A 158 -8.85 5.58 20.02
N THR A 159 -8.08 4.61 19.55
CA THR A 159 -8.10 3.21 20.02
C THR A 159 -6.91 2.89 20.91
#